data_183c2868820bf4c50468ca6f7c1d81b9
#
_entry.id   183c2868820bf4c50468ca6f7c1d81b9
#
_cell.length_a   1.000
_cell.length_b   1.000
_cell.length_c   1.000
_cell.angle_alpha   90.00
_cell.angle_beta   90.00
_cell.angle_gamma   90.00
#
_symmetry.space_group_name_H-M   'P 1'
#
loop_
_entity.id
_entity.type
_entity.pdbx_description
1 polymer ?
#
loop_
_entity_poly.entity_id
_entity_poly.type
_entity_poly.pdbx_seq_one_letter_code
_entity_poly.pdbx_strand_id
1 'polypeptide(L)'
;MTNFTPQPSPAQELRELLGAIHHTLAIDPPASAADDDAYRRAFAHRAVLVHVAVDNFLRDPGAYPAAMSAAWLREQTAKLSARPG
;
A
#
# COMPACT_ATOMS: atom_id res chain seq x y z
N MET A 1 -3.92 -28.53 26.99
CA MET A 1 -3.88 -27.08 26.75
C MET A 1 -3.49 -26.77 25.31
N THR A 2 -4.30 -26.05 24.65
CA THR A 2 -4.09 -25.75 23.25
C THR A 2 -3.23 -24.51 23.07
N ASN A 3 -2.13 -24.69 22.36
CA ASN A 3 -1.36 -23.53 21.92
C ASN A 3 -2.11 -22.90 20.78
N PHE A 4 -2.93 -21.95 21.12
CA PHE A 4 -3.71 -21.26 20.13
C PHE A 4 -3.01 -19.97 19.73
N THR A 5 -2.57 -19.90 18.49
CA THR A 5 -2.02 -18.66 17.95
C THR A 5 -3.18 -17.92 17.29
N PRO A 6 -3.57 -16.76 17.82
CA PRO A 6 -4.67 -16.03 17.22
C PRO A 6 -4.33 -15.62 15.80
N GLN A 7 -5.20 -15.96 14.89
CA GLN A 7 -5.06 -15.51 13.52
C GLN A 7 -5.64 -14.10 13.38
N PRO A 8 -5.07 -13.28 12.50
CA PRO A 8 -5.64 -11.96 12.27
C PRO A 8 -7.08 -12.08 11.80
N SER A 9 -7.96 -11.26 12.36
CA SER A 9 -9.34 -11.21 11.92
C SER A 9 -9.42 -10.53 10.55
N PRO A 10 -10.50 -10.77 9.77
CA PRO A 10 -10.69 -10.04 8.52
C PRO A 10 -10.68 -8.52 8.71
N ALA A 11 -11.24 -8.03 9.81
CA ALA A 11 -11.22 -6.61 10.10
C ALA A 11 -9.80 -6.09 10.31
N GLN A 12 -8.97 -6.87 11.00
CA GLN A 12 -7.57 -6.50 11.23
C GLN A 12 -6.77 -6.49 9.92
N GLU A 13 -7.01 -7.47 9.07
CA GLU A 13 -6.35 -7.53 7.76
C GLU A 13 -6.75 -6.36 6.88
N LEU A 14 -8.03 -5.97 6.90
CA LEU A 14 -8.47 -4.79 6.18
C LEU A 14 -7.84 -3.52 6.72
N ARG A 15 -7.69 -3.44 8.04
CA ARG A 15 -7.01 -2.30 8.67
C ARG A 15 -5.56 -2.21 8.21
N GLU A 16 -4.88 -3.34 8.10
CA GLU A 16 -3.51 -3.38 7.59
C GLU A 16 -3.44 -2.91 6.14
N LEU A 17 -4.40 -3.33 5.32
CA LEU A 17 -4.46 -2.88 3.94
C LEU A 17 -4.70 -1.38 3.85
N LEU A 18 -5.62 -0.86 4.64
CA LEU A 18 -5.87 0.59 4.69
C LEU A 18 -4.63 1.35 5.16
N GLY A 19 -3.92 0.81 6.15
CA GLY A 19 -2.67 1.39 6.63
C GLY A 19 -1.60 1.42 5.55
N ALA A 20 -1.48 0.33 4.78
CA ALA A 20 -0.54 0.27 3.67
C ALA A 20 -0.90 1.27 2.58
N ILE A 21 -2.18 1.42 2.27
CA ILE A 21 -2.66 2.42 1.31
C ILE A 21 -2.28 3.83 1.79
N HIS A 22 -2.59 4.11 3.04
CA HIS A 22 -2.26 5.41 3.63
C HIS A 22 -0.76 5.70 3.54
N HIS A 23 0.05 4.70 3.89
CA HIS A 23 1.51 4.83 3.82
C HIS A 23 2.00 5.06 2.40
N THR A 24 1.44 4.32 1.43
CA THR A 24 1.83 4.44 0.02
C THR A 24 1.52 5.84 -0.51
N LEU A 25 0.40 6.43 -0.12
CA LEU A 25 -0.01 7.74 -0.59
C LEU A 25 0.51 8.91 0.26
N ALA A 26 1.19 8.63 1.37
CA ALA A 26 1.73 9.65 2.26
C ALA A 26 3.05 10.18 1.72
N ILE A 27 2.98 11.02 0.69
CA ILE A 27 4.11 11.69 0.10
C ILE A 27 4.14 13.12 0.63
N ASP A 28 5.31 13.57 1.03
CA ASP A 28 5.45 14.94 1.50
C ASP A 28 5.10 15.92 0.37
N PRO A 29 4.34 16.97 0.67
CA PRO A 29 4.01 17.97 -0.34
C PRO A 29 5.28 18.67 -0.85
N PRO A 30 5.25 19.16 -2.11
CA PRO A 30 6.44 19.79 -2.67
C PRO A 30 6.80 21.07 -1.94
N ALA A 31 8.10 21.29 -1.77
CA ALA A 31 8.62 22.49 -1.09
C ALA A 31 8.51 23.72 -1.99
N SER A 32 8.44 23.53 -3.29
CA SER A 32 8.37 24.63 -4.25
C SER A 32 7.50 24.26 -5.44
N ALA A 33 7.08 25.27 -6.21
CA ALA A 33 6.31 25.05 -7.42
C ALA A 33 7.11 24.25 -8.47
N ALA A 34 8.43 24.36 -8.44
CA ALA A 34 9.29 23.63 -9.37
C ALA A 34 9.20 22.12 -9.18
N ASP A 35 8.90 21.68 -7.96
CA ASP A 35 8.82 20.26 -7.63
C ASP A 35 7.40 19.69 -7.77
N ASP A 36 6.44 20.54 -8.15
CA ASP A 36 5.03 20.14 -8.21
C ASP A 36 4.78 19.03 -9.24
N ASP A 37 5.41 19.12 -10.40
CA ASP A 37 5.24 18.09 -11.44
C ASP A 37 5.80 16.75 -11.00
N ALA A 38 6.95 16.76 -10.33
CA ALA A 38 7.55 15.54 -9.81
C ALA A 38 6.65 14.92 -8.74
N TYR A 39 6.09 15.75 -7.87
CA TYR A 39 5.15 15.30 -6.84
C TYR A 39 3.91 14.66 -7.47
N ARG A 40 3.33 15.30 -8.47
CA ARG A 40 2.14 14.78 -9.14
C ARG A 40 2.41 13.45 -9.81
N ARG A 41 3.56 13.30 -10.47
CA ARG A 41 3.94 12.04 -11.11
C ARG A 41 4.15 10.93 -10.08
N ALA A 42 4.83 11.25 -8.99
CA ALA A 42 5.05 10.29 -7.91
C ALA A 42 3.73 9.85 -7.29
N PHE A 43 2.83 10.80 -7.04
CA PHE A 43 1.52 10.49 -6.49
C PHE A 43 0.71 9.63 -7.44
N ALA A 44 0.70 9.98 -8.73
CA ALA A 44 -0.02 9.22 -9.74
C ALA A 44 0.50 7.78 -9.83
N HIS A 45 1.81 7.59 -9.78
CA HIS A 45 2.41 6.26 -9.79
C HIS A 45 1.96 5.44 -8.58
N ARG A 46 2.00 6.05 -7.40
CA ARG A 46 1.58 5.37 -6.17
C ARG A 46 0.08 5.08 -6.17
N ALA A 47 -0.72 5.97 -6.73
CA ALA A 47 -2.15 5.75 -6.86
C ALA A 47 -2.46 4.53 -7.73
N VAL A 48 -1.68 4.32 -8.80
CA VAL A 48 -1.82 3.12 -9.65
C VAL A 48 -1.54 1.87 -8.84
N LEU A 49 -0.49 1.87 -8.01
CA LEU A 49 -0.17 0.72 -7.17
C LEU A 49 -1.32 0.40 -6.21
N VAL A 50 -1.88 1.42 -5.59
CA VAL A 50 -3.03 1.25 -4.69
C VAL A 50 -4.22 0.68 -5.46
N HIS A 51 -4.49 1.22 -6.64
CA HIS A 51 -5.59 0.74 -7.47
C HIS A 51 -5.44 -0.75 -7.80
N VAL A 52 -4.23 -1.16 -8.18
CA VAL A 52 -3.97 -2.56 -8.51
C VAL A 52 -4.22 -3.46 -7.30
N ALA A 53 -3.70 -3.07 -6.13
CA ALA A 53 -3.86 -3.87 -4.93
C ALA A 53 -5.34 -4.00 -4.52
N VAL A 54 -6.06 -2.90 -4.52
CA VAL A 54 -7.47 -2.88 -4.14
C VAL A 54 -8.32 -3.65 -5.15
N ASP A 55 -8.07 -3.42 -6.44
CA ASP A 55 -8.81 -4.10 -7.50
C ASP A 55 -8.65 -5.61 -7.42
N ASN A 56 -7.42 -6.09 -7.22
CA ASN A 56 -7.16 -7.51 -7.06
C ASN A 56 -7.90 -8.09 -5.86
N PHE A 57 -7.86 -7.39 -4.73
CA PHE A 57 -8.55 -7.83 -3.52
C PHE A 57 -10.06 -7.89 -3.73
N LEU A 58 -10.62 -6.89 -4.39
CA LEU A 58 -12.07 -6.86 -4.63
C LEU A 58 -12.55 -7.91 -5.62
N ARG A 59 -11.72 -8.20 -6.63
CA ARG A 59 -12.06 -9.19 -7.64
C ARG A 59 -11.92 -10.61 -7.15
N ASP A 60 -10.86 -10.88 -6.40
CA ASP A 60 -10.57 -12.25 -5.96
C ASP A 60 -9.85 -12.22 -4.61
N PRO A 61 -10.61 -12.01 -3.53
CA PRO A 61 -10.01 -11.96 -2.19
C PRO A 61 -9.39 -13.30 -1.75
N GLY A 62 -9.77 -14.39 -2.40
CA GLY A 62 -9.15 -15.70 -2.13
C GLY A 62 -7.73 -15.78 -2.66
N ALA A 63 -7.50 -15.29 -3.87
CA ALA A 63 -6.17 -15.28 -4.47
C ALA A 63 -5.33 -14.09 -3.98
N TYR A 64 -5.98 -12.98 -3.65
CA TYR A 64 -5.30 -11.75 -3.23
C TYR A 64 -5.88 -11.26 -1.90
N PRO A 65 -5.59 -11.96 -0.79
CA PRO A 65 -6.11 -11.54 0.52
C PRO A 65 -5.61 -10.15 0.90
N ALA A 66 -6.34 -9.50 1.80
CA ALA A 66 -5.99 -8.15 2.23
C ALA A 66 -4.58 -8.07 2.80
N ALA A 67 -4.17 -9.07 3.59
CA ALA A 67 -2.82 -9.10 4.16
C ALA A 67 -1.74 -9.19 3.08
N MET A 68 -1.97 -10.00 2.05
CA MET A 68 -1.04 -10.12 0.92
C MET A 68 -0.97 -8.81 0.13
N SER A 69 -2.11 -8.19 -0.10
CA SER A 69 -2.18 -6.92 -0.82
C SER A 69 -1.46 -5.81 -0.05
N ALA A 70 -1.60 -5.80 1.27
CA ALA A 70 -0.89 -4.86 2.13
C ALA A 70 0.63 -5.07 2.04
N ALA A 71 1.07 -6.32 2.13
CA ALA A 71 2.50 -6.66 2.04
C ALA A 71 3.08 -6.24 0.69
N TRP A 72 2.35 -6.52 -0.38
CA TRP A 72 2.78 -6.12 -1.73
C TRP A 72 2.92 -4.60 -1.85
N LEU A 73 1.94 -3.84 -1.35
CA LEU A 73 2.01 -2.37 -1.36
C LEU A 73 3.22 -1.85 -0.60
N ARG A 74 3.48 -2.42 0.58
CA ARG A 74 4.62 -2.01 1.40
C ARG A 74 5.94 -2.31 0.69
N GLU A 75 6.01 -3.44 0.01
CA GLU A 75 7.19 -3.82 -0.76
C GLU A 75 7.43 -2.85 -1.92
N GLN A 76 6.38 -2.55 -2.69
CA GLN A 76 6.50 -1.61 -3.81
C GLN A 76 6.88 -0.21 -3.33
N THR A 77 6.28 0.23 -2.23
CA THR A 77 6.59 1.54 -1.65
C THR A 77 8.05 1.60 -1.19
N ALA A 78 8.54 0.53 -0.57
CA ALA A 78 9.93 0.46 -0.13
C ALA A 78 10.89 0.53 -1.31
N LYS A 79 10.57 -0.14 -2.41
CA LYS A 79 11.40 -0.09 -3.61
C LYS A 79 11.50 1.33 -4.18
N LEU A 80 10.39 2.07 -4.15
CA LEU A 80 10.38 3.45 -4.61
C LEU A 80 11.22 4.35 -3.70
N SER A 81 11.13 4.12 -2.39
CA SER A 81 11.87 4.91 -1.40
C SER A 81 13.36 4.59 -1.39
N ALA A 82 13.74 3.36 -1.73
CA ALA A 82 15.13 2.93 -1.74
C ALA A 82 15.87 3.35 -3.00
N ARG A 83 15.18 3.95 -3.94
CA ARG A 83 15.76 4.35 -5.21
C ARG A 83 16.82 5.42 -4.97
N PRO A 84 18.04 5.23 -5.50
CA PRO A 84 19.04 6.29 -5.39
C PRO A 84 18.57 7.52 -6.14
N GLY A 85 18.70 8.63 -5.46
CA GLY A 85 18.21 9.91 -5.95
C GLY A 85 18.93 10.42 -7.18
#